data_f987c9d3154a812f564b8b2c1a76d020
#
_entry.id   f987c9d3154a812f564b8b2c1a76d020
#
_cell.length_a   1.000
_cell.length_b   1.000
_cell.length_c   1.000
_cell.angle_alpha   90.00
_cell.angle_beta   90.00
_cell.angle_gamma   90.00
#
_symmetry.space_group_name_H-M   'P 1'
#
loop_
_entity.id
_entity.type
_entity.pdbx_description
1 polymer ?
#
loop_
_entity_poly.entity_id
_entity_poly.type
_entity_poly.pdbx_seq_one_letter_code
_entity_poly.pdbx_strand_id
1 'polypeptide(L)'
;MRAVEIVSDLYQSYADRDIEGALVHCAEDVVFRWIADPRQSRHAGTAHGKQEFLARLLALDDDFEYRHFVPVEIIDGGDKVAAQVEIHMTRRATGEDFIMRTANFWTVRDGEIIEMVAYYDTALAASVF
;
A
#
# COMPACT_ATOMS: atom_id res chain seq x y z
N MET A 1 -19.36 8.61 2.48
CA MET A 1 -18.19 8.47 3.36
C MET A 1 -17.19 9.57 3.02
N ARG A 2 -16.53 10.11 4.04
CA ARG A 2 -15.42 11.04 3.84
C ARG A 2 -14.20 10.29 3.33
N ALA A 3 -13.28 11.00 2.67
CA ALA A 3 -12.06 10.38 2.13
C ALA A 3 -11.26 9.62 3.21
N VAL A 4 -11.12 10.22 4.39
CA VAL A 4 -10.39 9.58 5.49
C VAL A 4 -11.05 8.28 5.95
N GLU A 5 -12.37 8.19 5.89
CA GLU A 5 -13.10 6.96 6.23
C GLU A 5 -12.89 5.88 5.17
N ILE A 6 -12.89 6.26 3.90
CA ILE A 6 -12.64 5.36 2.77
C ILE A 6 -11.23 4.75 2.86
N VAL A 7 -10.23 5.60 3.11
CA VAL A 7 -8.84 5.15 3.26
C VAL A 7 -8.67 4.26 4.49
N SER A 8 -9.32 4.63 5.60
CA SER A 8 -9.28 3.82 6.83
C SER A 8 -9.89 2.45 6.61
N ASP A 9 -11.00 2.36 5.87
CA ASP A 9 -11.62 1.08 5.50
C ASP A 9 -10.67 0.22 4.66
N LEU A 10 -9.99 0.82 3.69
CA LEU A 10 -9.01 0.10 2.88
C LEU A 10 -7.90 -0.47 3.76
N TYR A 11 -7.36 0.33 4.65
CA TYR A 11 -6.30 -0.13 5.56
C TYR A 11 -6.77 -1.25 6.46
N GLN A 12 -7.99 -1.18 6.98
CA GLN A 12 -8.54 -2.24 7.83
C GLN A 12 -8.69 -3.55 7.05
N SER A 13 -9.25 -3.50 5.86
CA SER A 13 -9.39 -4.68 4.99
C SER A 13 -8.01 -5.28 4.66
N TYR A 14 -7.05 -4.44 4.35
CA TYR A 14 -5.69 -4.89 4.04
C TYR A 14 -5.00 -5.51 5.25
N ALA A 15 -5.16 -4.92 6.42
CA ALA A 15 -4.65 -5.47 7.68
C ALA A 15 -5.27 -6.83 8.01
N ASP A 16 -6.55 -7.02 7.68
CA ASP A 16 -7.27 -8.28 7.84
C ASP A 16 -6.93 -9.29 6.74
N ARG A 17 -6.04 -8.95 5.81
CA ARG A 17 -5.67 -9.74 4.64
C ARG A 17 -6.84 -10.04 3.70
N ASP A 18 -7.84 -9.18 3.72
CA ASP A 18 -8.93 -9.14 2.73
C ASP A 18 -8.50 -8.26 1.56
N ILE A 19 -7.73 -8.83 0.64
CA ILE A 19 -7.13 -8.09 -0.47
C ILE A 19 -8.22 -7.54 -1.39
N GLU A 20 -9.23 -8.34 -1.72
CA GLU A 20 -10.33 -7.89 -2.59
C GLU A 20 -11.16 -6.81 -1.91
N GLY A 21 -11.42 -6.94 -0.60
CA GLY A 21 -12.13 -5.93 0.18
C GLY A 21 -11.39 -4.60 0.23
N ALA A 22 -10.06 -4.63 0.22
CA ALA A 22 -9.24 -3.43 0.17
C ALA A 22 -9.46 -2.63 -1.13
N LEU A 23 -9.87 -3.27 -2.22
CA LEU A 23 -10.04 -2.64 -3.52
C LEU A 23 -11.46 -2.11 -3.77
N VAL A 24 -12.39 -2.36 -2.86
CA VAL A 24 -13.81 -2.01 -3.05
C VAL A 24 -14.01 -0.52 -3.34
N HIS A 25 -13.23 0.33 -2.67
CA HIS A 25 -13.36 1.79 -2.81
C HIS A 25 -12.47 2.37 -3.92
N CYS A 26 -11.70 1.55 -4.63
CA CYS A 26 -10.84 2.02 -5.70
C CYS A 26 -11.63 2.20 -7.01
N ALA A 27 -11.35 3.27 -7.74
CA ALA A 27 -11.84 3.44 -9.09
C ALA A 27 -11.21 2.38 -10.00
N GLU A 28 -11.92 1.99 -11.07
CA GLU A 28 -11.39 1.03 -12.04
C GLU A 28 -10.07 1.48 -12.66
N ASP A 29 -9.88 2.78 -12.85
CA ASP A 29 -8.68 3.38 -13.43
C ASP A 29 -7.72 3.96 -12.38
N VAL A 30 -7.80 3.50 -11.14
CA VAL A 30 -6.92 3.93 -10.06
C VAL A 30 -5.45 3.81 -10.46
N VAL A 31 -4.63 4.76 -10.04
CA VAL A 31 -3.19 4.73 -10.27
C VAL A 31 -2.46 4.59 -8.93
N PHE A 32 -1.63 3.59 -8.84
CA PHE A 32 -0.84 3.30 -7.64
C PHE A 32 0.64 3.43 -7.98
N ARG A 33 1.38 4.23 -7.20
CA ARG A 33 2.82 4.44 -7.41
C ARG A 33 3.60 4.06 -6.16
N TRP A 34 4.56 3.15 -6.33
CA TRP A 34 5.56 2.84 -5.31
C TRP A 34 6.87 3.47 -5.73
N ILE A 35 7.32 4.50 -5.01
CA ILE A 35 8.45 5.33 -5.38
C ILE A 35 9.75 4.73 -4.87
N ALA A 36 10.48 4.08 -5.75
CA ALA A 36 11.83 3.57 -5.53
C ALA A 36 12.49 3.29 -6.87
N ASP A 37 13.79 3.02 -6.85
CA ASP A 37 14.52 2.59 -8.03
C ASP A 37 14.13 1.15 -8.39
N PRO A 38 13.50 0.90 -9.55
CA PRO A 38 13.06 -0.45 -9.93
C PRO A 38 14.23 -1.42 -10.13
N ARG A 39 15.46 -0.93 -10.29
CA ARG A 39 16.64 -1.80 -10.36
C ARG A 39 17.01 -2.37 -9.00
N GLN A 40 16.58 -1.73 -7.91
CA GLN A 40 16.88 -2.13 -6.53
C GLN A 40 15.67 -2.72 -5.80
N SER A 41 14.47 -2.45 -6.28
CA SER A 41 13.24 -2.94 -5.66
C SER A 41 12.29 -3.43 -6.75
N ARG A 42 12.05 -4.74 -6.78
CA ARG A 42 11.14 -5.35 -7.76
C ARG A 42 9.69 -4.92 -7.59
N HIS A 43 9.35 -4.38 -6.42
CA HIS A 43 8.00 -3.90 -6.12
C HIS A 43 7.81 -2.41 -6.38
N ALA A 44 8.86 -1.71 -6.84
CA ALA A 44 8.75 -0.32 -7.26
C ALA A 44 8.02 -0.19 -8.60
N GLY A 45 7.49 0.99 -8.86
CA GLY A 45 6.86 1.32 -10.13
C GLY A 45 5.42 1.71 -10.00
N THR A 46 4.71 1.69 -11.13
CA THR A 46 3.33 2.18 -11.22
C THR A 46 2.41 1.06 -11.67
N ALA A 47 1.28 0.91 -10.98
CA ALA A 47 0.17 0.08 -11.41
C ALA A 47 -0.93 0.97 -11.98
N HIS A 48 -1.36 0.69 -13.18
CA HIS A 48 -2.46 1.39 -13.84
C HIS A 48 -3.70 0.51 -13.81
N GLY A 49 -4.71 0.97 -13.08
CA GLY A 49 -5.97 0.27 -12.97
C GLY A 49 -6.02 -0.71 -11.82
N LYS A 50 -7.25 -1.05 -11.47
CA LYS A 50 -7.57 -1.89 -10.31
C LYS A 50 -6.98 -3.30 -10.43
N GLN A 51 -6.96 -3.87 -11.64
CA GLN A 51 -6.44 -5.21 -11.87
C GLN A 51 -4.92 -5.27 -11.71
N GLU A 52 -4.19 -4.28 -12.22
CA GLU A 52 -2.74 -4.20 -12.04
C GLU A 52 -2.38 -3.97 -10.57
N PHE A 53 -3.17 -3.13 -9.89
CA PHE A 53 -2.98 -2.93 -8.47
C PHE A 53 -3.15 -4.24 -7.69
N LEU A 54 -4.23 -4.98 -7.96
CA LEU A 54 -4.45 -6.29 -7.34
C LEU A 54 -3.26 -7.24 -7.59
N ALA A 55 -2.78 -7.31 -8.82
CA ALA A 55 -1.65 -8.15 -9.17
C ALA A 55 -0.38 -7.78 -8.38
N ARG A 56 -0.15 -6.48 -8.16
CA ARG A 56 0.98 -5.99 -7.35
C ARG A 56 0.83 -6.39 -5.88
N LEU A 57 -0.37 -6.29 -5.32
CA LEU A 57 -0.63 -6.69 -3.94
C LEU A 57 -0.43 -8.20 -3.75
N LEU A 58 -0.88 -9.00 -4.71
CA LEU A 58 -0.68 -10.45 -4.68
C LEU A 58 0.79 -10.83 -4.79
N ALA A 59 1.57 -10.10 -5.61
CA ALA A 59 3.01 -10.32 -5.73
C ALA A 59 3.73 -10.03 -4.41
N LEU A 60 3.33 -8.96 -3.70
CA LEU A 60 3.85 -8.67 -2.36
C LEU A 60 3.52 -9.81 -1.39
N ASP A 61 2.31 -10.32 -1.44
CA ASP A 61 1.86 -11.40 -0.57
C ASP A 61 2.62 -12.73 -0.85
N ASP A 62 3.02 -12.96 -2.10
CA ASP A 62 3.84 -14.11 -2.48
C ASP A 62 5.25 -14.03 -1.87
N ASP A 63 5.82 -12.83 -1.79
CA ASP A 63 7.19 -12.62 -1.28
C ASP A 63 7.24 -12.50 0.24
N PHE A 64 6.19 -11.94 0.85
CA PHE A 64 6.22 -11.57 2.26
C PHE A 64 5.00 -12.07 3.01
N GLU A 65 5.25 -12.54 4.23
CA GLU A 65 4.18 -12.75 5.21
C GLU A 65 3.99 -11.44 5.97
N TYR A 66 2.76 -10.91 5.97
CA TYR A 66 2.40 -9.73 6.75
C TYR A 66 2.02 -10.16 8.17
N ARG A 67 2.78 -9.70 9.16
CA ARG A 67 2.51 -9.99 10.57
C ARG A 67 1.64 -8.94 11.20
N HIS A 68 1.98 -7.66 10.96
CA HIS A 68 1.21 -6.51 11.43
C HIS A 68 1.23 -5.43 10.37
N PHE A 69 0.12 -4.79 10.20
CA PHE A 69 -0.04 -3.66 9.30
C PHE A 69 -0.73 -2.55 10.10
N VAL A 70 0.03 -1.52 10.50
CA VAL A 70 -0.43 -0.52 11.46
C VAL A 70 -0.34 0.87 10.85
N PRO A 71 -1.48 1.51 10.52
CA PRO A 71 -1.51 2.94 10.22
C PRO A 71 -1.22 3.70 11.54
N VAL A 72 0.00 4.18 11.68
CA VAL A 72 0.45 4.87 12.90
C VAL A 72 -0.20 6.25 13.01
N GLU A 73 -0.38 6.93 11.88
CA GLU A 73 -1.00 8.24 11.82
C GLU A 73 -1.74 8.38 10.49
N ILE A 74 -2.96 8.90 10.55
CA ILE A 74 -3.75 9.23 9.35
C ILE A 74 -4.13 10.70 9.44
N ILE A 75 -3.81 11.46 8.40
CA ILE A 75 -4.06 12.90 8.32
C ILE A 75 -5.20 13.15 7.34
N ASP A 76 -6.27 13.76 7.84
CA ASP A 76 -7.45 14.14 7.05
C ASP A 76 -7.18 15.48 6.36
N GLY A 77 -6.95 15.44 5.06
CA GLY A 77 -6.75 16.61 4.21
C GLY A 77 -7.94 16.92 3.29
N GLY A 78 -9.13 16.48 3.66
CA GLY A 78 -10.32 16.59 2.82
C GLY A 78 -10.37 15.47 1.78
N ASP A 79 -10.22 15.80 0.51
CA ASP A 79 -10.13 14.81 -0.57
C ASP A 79 -8.72 14.21 -0.74
N LYS A 80 -7.77 14.68 0.04
CA LYS A 80 -6.41 14.13 0.15
C LYS A 80 -6.22 13.57 1.55
N VAL A 81 -5.63 12.37 1.63
CA VAL A 81 -5.34 11.72 2.90
C VAL A 81 -3.89 11.29 2.90
N ALA A 82 -3.16 11.62 3.95
CA ALA A 82 -1.80 11.17 4.15
C ALA A 82 -1.75 10.19 5.33
N ALA A 83 -0.88 9.19 5.25
CA ALA A 83 -0.74 8.22 6.33
C ALA A 83 0.71 7.78 6.48
N GLN A 84 1.12 7.60 7.73
CA GLN A 84 2.32 6.85 8.08
C GLN A 84 1.90 5.43 8.43
N VAL A 85 2.52 4.43 7.80
CA VAL A 85 2.19 3.04 8.04
C VAL A 85 3.45 2.27 8.43
N GLU A 86 3.32 1.42 9.43
CA GLU A 86 4.36 0.52 9.89
C GLU A 86 3.95 -0.91 9.59
N ILE A 87 4.76 -1.61 8.81
CA ILE A 87 4.42 -2.96 8.33
C ILE A 87 5.48 -3.93 8.83
N HIS A 88 5.06 -4.86 9.69
CA HIS A 88 5.91 -5.94 10.18
C HIS A 88 5.78 -7.11 9.23
N MET A 89 6.88 -7.48 8.60
CA MET A 89 6.90 -8.47 7.52
C MET A 89 7.97 -9.53 7.76
N THR A 90 7.75 -10.70 7.19
CA THR A 90 8.76 -11.75 7.09
C THR A 90 8.99 -12.07 5.62
N ARG A 91 10.24 -12.07 5.18
CA ARG A 91 10.58 -12.50 3.83
C ARG A 91 10.45 -14.03 3.77
N ARG A 92 9.55 -14.53 2.92
CA ARG A 92 9.25 -15.97 2.87
C ARG A 92 10.43 -16.80 2.44
N ALA A 93 11.25 -16.29 1.53
CA ALA A 93 12.41 -17.02 0.99
C ALA A 93 13.51 -17.27 2.04
N THR A 94 13.65 -16.40 3.03
CA THR A 94 14.77 -16.41 3.98
C THR A 94 14.36 -16.54 5.43
N GLY A 95 13.09 -16.26 5.76
CA GLY A 95 12.60 -16.18 7.14
C GLY A 95 13.04 -14.92 7.86
N GLU A 96 13.63 -13.94 7.15
CA GLU A 96 14.06 -12.68 7.73
C GLU A 96 12.87 -11.80 8.09
N ASP A 97 12.85 -11.31 9.35
CA ASP A 97 11.85 -10.35 9.82
C ASP A 97 12.38 -8.93 9.65
N PHE A 98 11.50 -8.02 9.23
CA PHE A 98 11.85 -6.61 9.14
C PHE A 98 10.60 -5.74 9.29
N ILE A 99 10.83 -4.46 9.52
CA ILE A 99 9.77 -3.45 9.61
C ILE A 99 9.95 -2.46 8.48
N MET A 100 8.97 -2.42 7.56
CA MET A 100 8.92 -1.44 6.49
C MET A 100 8.04 -0.27 6.93
N ARG A 101 8.57 0.94 6.83
CA ARG A 101 7.81 2.16 7.11
C ARG A 101 7.50 2.85 5.81
N THR A 102 6.24 3.25 5.64
CA THR A 102 5.78 3.93 4.43
C THR A 102 5.07 5.23 4.76
N ALA A 103 5.16 6.18 3.84
CA ALA A 103 4.33 7.36 3.83
C ALA A 103 3.48 7.29 2.57
N ASN A 104 2.16 7.27 2.75
CA ASN A 104 1.21 7.09 1.66
C ASN A 104 0.37 8.36 1.48
N PHE A 105 0.20 8.76 0.23
CA PHE A 105 -0.62 9.93 -0.13
C PHE A 105 -1.74 9.47 -1.04
N TRP A 106 -2.98 9.61 -0.56
CA TRP A 106 -4.19 9.16 -1.24
C TRP A 106 -4.97 10.33 -1.80
N THR A 107 -5.56 10.15 -2.97
CA THR A 107 -6.51 11.09 -3.54
C THR A 107 -7.85 10.39 -3.73
N VAL A 108 -8.91 11.00 -3.23
CA VAL A 108 -10.28 10.49 -3.35
C VAL A 108 -11.10 11.51 -4.13
N ARG A 109 -11.91 11.02 -5.08
CA ARG A 109 -12.81 11.85 -5.87
C ARG A 109 -14.12 11.08 -6.08
N ASP A 110 -15.24 11.77 -5.86
CA ASP A 110 -16.57 11.19 -6.03
C ASP A 110 -16.76 9.86 -5.29
N GLY A 111 -16.21 9.78 -4.07
CA GLY A 111 -16.32 8.60 -3.22
C GLY A 111 -15.42 7.44 -3.59
N GLU A 112 -14.50 7.63 -4.54
CA GLU A 112 -13.58 6.59 -4.98
C GLU A 112 -12.12 7.03 -4.86
N ILE A 113 -11.26 6.09 -4.50
CA ILE A 113 -9.80 6.31 -4.51
C ILE A 113 -9.35 6.28 -5.96
N ILE A 114 -8.73 7.39 -6.40
CA ILE A 114 -8.23 7.53 -7.78
C ILE A 114 -6.71 7.45 -7.89
N GLU A 115 -6.00 7.71 -6.81
CA GLU A 115 -4.55 7.69 -6.81
C GLU A 115 -3.99 7.40 -5.42
N MET A 116 -2.89 6.68 -5.39
CA MET A 116 -2.03 6.57 -4.20
C MET A 116 -0.58 6.66 -4.60
N VAL A 117 0.21 7.38 -3.81
CA VAL A 117 1.67 7.45 -3.95
C VAL A 117 2.29 7.00 -2.63
N ALA A 118 3.11 5.97 -2.69
CA ALA A 118 3.79 5.42 -1.52
C ALA A 118 5.29 5.71 -1.59
N TYR A 119 5.82 6.30 -0.52
CA TYR A 119 7.25 6.45 -0.28
C TYR A 119 7.63 5.52 0.86
N TYR A 120 8.72 4.80 0.73
CA TYR A 120 9.12 3.84 1.73
C TYR A 120 10.64 3.85 1.91
N ASP A 121 11.14 3.09 2.88
CA ASP A 121 12.57 2.98 3.14
C ASP A 121 13.24 2.21 2.00
N THR A 122 13.76 2.94 1.02
CA THR A 122 14.33 2.35 -0.19
C THR A 122 15.66 1.65 0.06
N ALA A 123 16.40 2.06 1.08
CA ALA A 123 17.62 1.38 1.48
C ALA A 123 17.32 -0.02 2.04
N LEU A 124 16.30 -0.12 2.89
CA LEU A 124 15.83 -1.41 3.40
C LEU A 124 15.24 -2.25 2.26
N ALA A 125 14.40 -1.65 1.41
CA ALA A 125 13.79 -2.34 0.28
C ALA A 125 14.83 -2.96 -0.65
N ALA A 126 15.94 -2.29 -0.89
CA ALA A 126 17.04 -2.80 -1.72
C ALA A 126 17.64 -4.11 -1.17
N SER A 127 17.53 -4.34 0.13
CA SER A 127 18.08 -5.54 0.78
C SER A 127 17.07 -6.68 0.93
N VAL A 128 15.75 -6.36 0.95
CA VAL A 128 14.70 -7.35 1.25
C VAL A 128 13.71 -7.57 0.11
N PHE A 129 13.63 -6.66 -0.84
CA PHE A 129 12.69 -6.74 -1.98
C PHE A 129 13.30 -7.39 -3.19
#